data_d22b1ccfd268d58dc78dbb425240b5b7
#
_entry.id   d22b1ccfd268d58dc78dbb425240b5b7
#
_cell.length_a   1.000
_cell.length_b   1.000
_cell.length_c   1.000
_cell.angle_alpha   90.00
_cell.angle_beta   90.00
_cell.angle_gamma   90.00
#
_symmetry.space_group_name_H-M   'P 1'
#
loop_
_entity.id
_entity.type
_entity.pdbx_description
1 polymer ?
#
loop_
_entity_poly.entity_id
_entity_poly.type
_entity_poly.pdbx_seq_one_letter_code
_entity_poly.pdbx_strand_id
1 'polypeptide(L)' 'MDKREKMKSLVEELNKYAYEYYALDNPTITDKDYDKKYDELVALEKELNE' A
#
# COMPACT_ATOMS: atom_id res chain seq x y z
N MET A 1 3.02 -3.77 17.28
CA MET A 1 3.42 -2.84 16.23
C MET A 1 2.56 -1.60 16.26
N ASP A 2 3.20 -0.47 16.11
CA ASP A 2 2.50 0.80 16.01
C ASP A 2 1.77 0.90 14.67
N LYS A 3 0.55 1.45 14.69
CA LYS A 3 -0.23 1.62 13.47
C LYS A 3 0.46 2.54 12.48
N ARG A 4 1.23 3.52 12.98
CA ARG A 4 1.98 4.42 12.11
C ARG A 4 3.07 3.68 11.34
N GLU A 5 3.74 2.76 12.01
CA GLU A 5 4.76 1.96 11.34
C GLU A 5 4.14 1.05 10.30
N LYS A 6 2.99 0.46 10.61
CA LYS A 6 2.28 -0.37 9.66
C LYS A 6 1.84 0.45 8.44
N MET A 7 1.33 1.65 8.67
CA MET A 7 0.92 2.53 7.59
C MET A 7 2.12 2.89 6.71
N LYS A 8 3.24 3.21 7.32
CA LYS A 8 4.45 3.54 6.57
C LYS A 8 4.91 2.38 5.71
N SER A 9 4.88 1.17 6.25
CA SER A 9 5.24 -0.03 5.49
C SER A 9 4.31 -0.22 4.31
N LEU A 10 3.01 -0.02 4.50
CA LEU A 10 2.05 -0.13 3.40
C LEU A 10 2.30 0.91 2.32
N VAL A 11 2.61 2.14 2.72
CA VAL A 11 2.92 3.20 1.76
C VAL A 11 4.14 2.81 0.93
N GLU A 12 5.17 2.31 1.57
CA GLU A 12 6.38 1.89 0.86
C GLU A 12 6.11 0.74 -0.09
N GLU A 13 5.33 -0.23 0.36
CA GLU A 13 4.95 -1.36 -0.51
C GLU A 13 4.14 -0.89 -1.71
N LEU A 14 3.15 -0.02 -1.47
CA LEU A 14 2.31 0.48 -2.55
C LEU A 14 3.12 1.29 -3.56
N ASN A 15 4.05 2.09 -3.08
CA ASN A 15 4.94 2.86 -3.95
C ASN A 15 5.80 1.94 -4.80
N LYS A 16 6.30 0.86 -4.21
CA LYS A 16 7.11 -0.13 -4.93
C LYS A 16 6.29 -0.80 -6.01
N TYR A 17 5.09 -1.24 -5.68
CA TYR A 17 4.23 -1.91 -6.65
C TYR A 17 3.78 -0.97 -7.76
N ALA A 18 3.50 0.28 -7.42
CA ALA A 18 3.16 1.28 -8.42
C ALA A 18 4.31 1.51 -9.38
N TYR A 19 5.52 1.57 -8.86
CA TYR A 19 6.72 1.72 -9.68
C TYR A 19 6.87 0.55 -10.64
N GLU A 20 6.69 -0.67 -10.14
CA GLU A 20 6.77 -1.85 -10.99
C GLU A 20 5.73 -1.83 -12.09
N TYR A 21 4.55 -1.34 -11.76
CA TYR A 21 3.44 -1.29 -12.70
C TYR A 21 3.70 -0.28 -13.81
N TYR A 22 4.16 0.93 -13.45
CA TYR A 22 4.31 2.01 -14.41
C TYR A 22 5.66 2.03 -15.10
N ALA A 23 6.72 1.73 -14.38
CA ALA A 23 8.07 1.85 -14.92
C ALA A 23 8.58 0.55 -15.51
N LEU A 24 8.32 -0.57 -14.84
CA LEU A 24 8.84 -1.86 -15.27
C LEU A 24 7.85 -2.65 -16.10
N ASP A 25 6.58 -2.28 -16.06
CA ASP A 25 5.50 -2.97 -16.76
C ASP A 25 5.50 -4.47 -16.46
N ASN A 26 5.91 -4.80 -15.23
CA ASN A 26 6.01 -6.18 -14.80
C ASN A 26 5.68 -6.26 -13.31
N PRO A 27 4.40 -6.08 -12.93
CA PRO A 27 4.02 -6.10 -11.52
C PRO A 27 4.17 -7.51 -10.92
N THR A 28 4.69 -7.55 -9.71
CA THR A 28 4.81 -8.80 -8.96
C THR A 28 3.57 -9.07 -8.12
N ILE A 29 2.58 -8.21 -8.20
CA ILE A 29 1.36 -8.29 -7.40
C ILE A 29 0.16 -8.15 -8.33
N THR A 30 -0.94 -8.82 -7.99
CA THR A 30 -2.17 -8.72 -8.78
C THR A 30 -2.91 -7.44 -8.42
N ASP A 31 -3.80 -7.01 -9.33
CA ASP A 31 -4.64 -5.83 -9.08
C ASP A 31 -5.47 -6.00 -7.81
N LYS A 32 -5.97 -7.19 -7.57
CA LYS A 32 -6.76 -7.49 -6.38
C LYS A 32 -5.94 -7.27 -5.11
N ASP A 33 -4.72 -7.78 -5.11
CA ASP A 33 -3.85 -7.65 -3.95
C ASP A 33 -3.45 -6.19 -3.73
N TYR A 34 -3.21 -5.46 -4.81
CA TYR A 34 -2.89 -4.04 -4.72
C TYR A 34 -4.05 -3.27 -4.09
N ASP A 35 -5.25 -3.49 -4.59
CA ASP A 35 -6.45 -2.83 -4.06
C ASP A 35 -6.66 -3.15 -2.59
N LYS A 36 -6.42 -4.40 -2.22
CA LYS A 36 -6.58 -4.84 -0.84
C LYS A 36 -5.63 -4.10 0.10
N LYS A 37 -4.38 -3.96 -0.32
CA LYS A 37 -3.39 -3.22 0.46
C LYS A 37 -3.73 -1.75 0.54
N TYR A 38 -4.24 -1.19 -0.55
CA TYR A 38 -4.66 0.19 -0.58
C TYR A 38 -5.81 0.44 0.39
N ASP A 39 -6.77 -0.47 0.42
CA ASP A 39 -7.90 -0.38 1.36
C ASP A 39 -7.42 -0.42 2.80
N GLU A 40 -6.44 -1.25 3.10
CA GLU A 40 -5.85 -1.30 4.44
C GLU A 40 -5.22 0.04 4.80
N LEU A 41 -4.51 0.64 3.86
CA LEU A 41 -3.90 1.94 4.09
C LEU A 41 -4.95 3.01 4.39
N VAL A 42 -6.02 3.04 3.62
CA VAL A 42 -7.10 3.99 3.81
C VAL A 42 -7.74 3.82 5.18
N ALA A 43 -7.96 2.57 5.60
CA ALA A 43 -8.53 2.28 6.90
C ALA A 43 -7.62 2.78 8.02
N LEU A 44 -6.31 2.57 7.89
CA LEU A 44 -5.35 3.04 8.87
C LEU A 44 -5.29 4.56 8.94
N GLU A 45 -5.37 5.21 7.79
CA GLU A 45 -5.40 6.67 7.75
C GLU A 45 -6.60 7.22 8.52
N LYS A 46 -7.75 6.60 8.35
CA LYS A 46 -8.94 7.01 9.07
C LYS A 46 -8.78 6.84 10.58
N GLU A 47 -8.18 5.74 10.99
CA GLU A 47 -7.94 5.50 12.41
C GLU A 47 -6.99 6.51 13.02
N LEU A 48 -5.96 6.88 12.29
CA LEU A 48 -4.94 7.80 12.79
C LEU A 48 -5.36 9.26 12.72
N ASN A 49 -6.31 9.59 11.88
CA ASN A 49 -6.78 10.98 11.72
C ASN A 49 -7.87 11.36 12.71
N GLU A 50 -8.25 10.50 13.58
CA GLU A 50 -9.18 10.84 14.64
C GLU A 50 -8.42 11.43 15.82
#